data_5057089a12f807c08b9dda0864243667
#
_entry.id   5057089a12f807c08b9dda0864243667
#
_cell.length_a   1.000
_cell.length_b   1.000
_cell.length_c   1.000
_cell.angle_alpha   90.00
_cell.angle_beta   90.00
_cell.angle_gamma   90.00
#
_symmetry.space_group_name_H-M   'P 1'
#
loop_
_entity.id
_entity.type
_entity.pdbx_description
1 polymer ?
#
loop_
_entity_poly.entity_id
_entity_poly.type
_entity_poly.pdbx_seq_one_letter_code
_entity_poly.pdbx_strand_id
1 'polypeptide(L)'
;ALALADWDGFSSRRAASEKDGRLRGIGIACFLEVAGGILEETADLRFEGDGYATVRLGVQAMGQSHLSTYTRLIGDRLGIPPSKVRLIEGDSLEAPPGTPSVASRSMMMAGSAMAMSCDTAIEKGRALAGHVLEAAIEDVEFVAGAFRIKGTDRQIGIIELADQVSTLALPEELAGGLDATEMFESAQMTFPNGCHVCEVEIDPETGAVDVARYAAVDDVGNVFDEMVVEGQIHGGIAQGLGQVLGECVVYDADGQLMTGSFMDYMMPRADDLPMLDVGHHSVPATTNPLGAKGAGESGVAGALPSGMAAVA
;
A
#
# COMPACT_ATOMS: atom_id res chain seq x y z
N ALA A 1 13.83 -15.64 -3.97
CA ALA A 1 12.71 -16.61 -4.03
C ALA A 1 13.20 -18.06 -3.94
N LEU A 2 14.14 -18.51 -4.79
CA LEU A 2 14.61 -19.91 -4.79
C LEU A 2 15.22 -20.34 -3.44
N ALA A 3 16.03 -19.50 -2.81
CA ALA A 3 16.60 -19.77 -1.50
C ALA A 3 15.50 -19.83 -0.41
N LEU A 4 14.53 -18.91 -0.45
CA LEU A 4 13.40 -18.88 0.48
C LEU A 4 12.52 -20.12 0.35
N ALA A 5 12.29 -20.58 -0.88
CA ALA A 5 11.55 -21.80 -1.18
C ALA A 5 12.32 -23.10 -0.88
N ASP A 6 13.61 -23.04 -0.55
CA ASP A 6 14.49 -24.23 -0.49
C ASP A 6 14.34 -25.09 -1.76
N TRP A 7 14.55 -24.44 -2.92
CA TRP A 7 14.37 -25.07 -4.24
C TRP A 7 15.21 -26.34 -4.40
N ASP A 8 16.46 -26.32 -3.95
CA ASP A 8 17.37 -27.47 -4.09
C ASP A 8 16.93 -28.68 -3.24
N GLY A 9 16.20 -28.45 -2.16
CA GLY A 9 15.63 -29.51 -1.31
C GLY A 9 14.40 -30.20 -1.90
N PHE A 10 13.81 -29.67 -3.00
CA PHE A 10 12.58 -30.22 -3.59
C PHE A 10 12.65 -31.68 -3.94
N SER A 11 13.74 -32.14 -4.58
CA SER A 11 13.89 -33.56 -4.98
C SER A 11 13.77 -34.55 -3.80
N SER A 12 14.30 -34.14 -2.64
CA SER A 12 14.21 -34.95 -1.42
C SER A 12 12.79 -34.98 -0.86
N ARG A 13 12.08 -33.84 -0.88
CA ARG A 13 10.69 -33.74 -0.44
C ARG A 13 9.76 -34.55 -1.36
N ARG A 14 9.96 -34.44 -2.68
CA ARG A 14 9.21 -35.23 -3.66
C ARG A 14 9.37 -36.72 -3.43
N ALA A 15 10.60 -37.21 -3.25
CA ALA A 15 10.85 -38.62 -2.96
C ALA A 15 10.23 -39.08 -1.62
N ALA A 16 10.07 -38.21 -0.65
CA ALA A 16 9.35 -38.51 0.59
C ALA A 16 7.84 -38.67 0.34
N SER A 17 7.21 -37.72 -0.37
CA SER A 17 5.79 -37.77 -0.72
C SER A 17 5.44 -39.03 -1.55
N GLU A 18 6.30 -39.44 -2.50
CA GLU A 18 6.13 -40.62 -3.31
C GLU A 18 6.11 -41.91 -2.47
N LYS A 19 6.90 -42.00 -1.37
CA LYS A 19 6.85 -43.12 -0.44
C LYS A 19 5.52 -43.22 0.33
N ASP A 20 4.89 -42.08 0.55
CA ASP A 20 3.60 -41.96 1.22
C ASP A 20 2.42 -42.07 0.23
N GLY A 21 2.70 -42.39 -1.05
CA GLY A 21 1.70 -42.57 -2.11
C GLY A 21 1.12 -41.25 -2.64
N ARG A 22 1.79 -40.12 -2.36
CA ARG A 22 1.39 -38.78 -2.84
C ARG A 22 2.23 -38.33 -4.03
N LEU A 23 1.66 -37.54 -4.93
CA LEU A 23 2.41 -36.82 -5.95
C LEU A 23 2.84 -35.48 -5.38
N ARG A 24 3.99 -34.99 -5.81
CA ARG A 24 4.47 -33.66 -5.38
C ARG A 24 5.02 -32.87 -6.56
N GLY A 25 4.52 -31.63 -6.73
CA GLY A 25 4.91 -30.75 -7.79
C GLY A 25 5.43 -29.41 -7.24
N ILE A 26 6.24 -28.72 -8.06
CA ILE A 26 6.74 -27.39 -7.77
C ILE A 26 6.63 -26.52 -9.00
N GLY A 27 6.08 -25.32 -8.84
CA GLY A 27 5.95 -24.31 -9.89
C GLY A 27 6.65 -23.01 -9.51
N ILE A 28 7.23 -22.35 -10.49
CA ILE A 28 7.84 -21.02 -10.35
C ILE A 28 7.24 -20.08 -11.38
N ALA A 29 7.01 -18.85 -10.97
CA ALA A 29 6.57 -17.77 -11.87
C ALA A 29 7.27 -16.47 -11.52
N CYS A 30 7.76 -15.79 -12.55
CA CYS A 30 8.15 -14.38 -12.45
C CYS A 30 7.10 -13.53 -13.15
N PHE A 31 6.75 -12.40 -12.55
CA PHE A 31 5.75 -11.49 -13.10
C PHE A 31 6.26 -10.05 -13.16
N LEU A 32 5.64 -9.29 -14.03
CA LEU A 32 5.70 -7.85 -14.11
C LEU A 32 4.27 -7.35 -14.25
N GLU A 33 3.82 -6.57 -13.29
CA GLU A 33 2.48 -6.00 -13.27
C GLU A 33 2.51 -4.52 -13.64
N VAL A 34 1.41 -4.00 -14.15
CA VAL A 34 1.22 -2.57 -14.42
C VAL A 34 0.32 -1.98 -13.34
N ALA A 35 0.87 -1.12 -12.48
CA ALA A 35 0.13 -0.43 -11.45
C ALA A 35 -0.03 1.07 -11.75
N GLY A 36 -1.25 1.61 -11.56
CA GLY A 36 -1.55 3.03 -11.76
C GLY A 36 -2.93 3.31 -12.34
N GLY A 37 -3.19 2.90 -13.56
CA GLY A 37 -4.48 3.20 -14.22
C GLY A 37 -4.66 4.70 -14.47
N ILE A 38 -5.45 5.40 -13.65
CA ILE A 38 -5.62 6.85 -13.68
C ILE A 38 -4.50 7.48 -12.86
N LEU A 39 -3.73 8.39 -13.49
CA LEU A 39 -2.45 8.89 -12.99
C LEU A 39 -2.55 10.30 -12.39
N GLU A 40 -3.66 10.62 -11.75
CA GLU A 40 -3.88 11.87 -11.01
C GLU A 40 -4.58 11.59 -9.69
N GLU A 41 -4.22 12.32 -8.64
CA GLU A 41 -4.88 12.26 -7.34
C GLU A 41 -4.65 13.56 -6.57
N THR A 42 -5.66 14.00 -5.83
CA THR A 42 -5.61 15.22 -5.02
C THR A 42 -5.61 14.90 -3.54
N ALA A 43 -4.75 15.57 -2.78
CA ALA A 43 -4.76 15.58 -1.32
C ALA A 43 -5.00 16.99 -0.80
N ASP A 44 -5.98 17.12 0.08
CA ASP A 44 -6.31 18.36 0.76
C ASP A 44 -5.94 18.26 2.24
N LEU A 45 -4.86 18.95 2.64
CA LEU A 45 -4.35 18.99 4.01
C LEU A 45 -4.79 20.29 4.69
N ARG A 46 -5.46 20.18 5.84
CA ARG A 46 -6.01 21.29 6.62
C ARG A 46 -5.54 21.26 8.06
N PHE A 47 -5.36 22.45 8.61
CA PHE A 47 -5.09 22.69 10.03
C PHE A 47 -6.22 23.54 10.59
N GLU A 48 -7.17 22.90 11.26
CA GLU A 48 -8.45 23.53 11.65
C GLU A 48 -8.39 24.28 12.99
N GLY A 49 -7.19 24.45 13.56
CA GLY A 49 -6.98 25.16 14.82
C GLY A 49 -7.49 24.39 16.05
N ASP A 50 -7.61 23.07 15.94
CA ASP A 50 -8.10 22.19 16.98
C ASP A 50 -7.03 21.17 17.45
N GLY A 51 -5.78 21.43 17.08
CA GLY A 51 -4.62 20.61 17.42
C GLY A 51 -4.45 19.36 16.56
N TYR A 52 -5.08 19.31 15.37
CA TYR A 52 -4.97 18.22 14.42
C TYR A 52 -4.60 18.72 13.02
N ALA A 53 -3.97 17.82 12.24
CA ALA A 53 -3.86 17.93 10.81
C ALA A 53 -4.89 16.98 10.18
N THR A 54 -5.80 17.50 9.37
CA THR A 54 -6.83 16.70 8.68
C THR A 54 -6.46 16.60 7.21
N VAL A 55 -6.36 15.36 6.69
CA VAL A 55 -6.18 15.12 5.26
C VAL A 55 -7.45 14.55 4.65
N ARG A 56 -7.84 15.07 3.49
CA ARG A 56 -8.99 14.63 2.72
C ARG A 56 -8.54 14.10 1.38
N LEU A 57 -9.03 12.91 1.00
CA LEU A 57 -8.63 12.19 -0.21
C LEU A 57 -9.87 11.68 -0.95
N GLY A 58 -9.79 11.64 -2.28
CA GLY A 58 -10.83 11.04 -3.12
C GLY A 58 -10.81 9.51 -3.16
N VAL A 59 -9.67 8.88 -2.88
CA VAL A 59 -9.57 7.42 -2.72
C VAL A 59 -10.34 6.95 -1.48
N GLN A 60 -10.69 5.67 -1.42
CA GLN A 60 -11.37 5.10 -0.25
C GLN A 60 -10.66 3.85 0.28
N ALA A 61 -10.79 3.62 1.58
CA ALA A 61 -10.40 2.37 2.22
C ALA A 61 -11.42 1.25 1.98
N MET A 62 -10.90 0.03 1.79
CA MET A 62 -11.69 -1.21 1.66
C MET A 62 -11.10 -2.30 2.58
N GLY A 63 -10.41 -1.93 3.65
CA GLY A 63 -9.71 -2.83 4.56
C GLY A 63 -8.20 -2.95 4.33
N GLN A 64 -7.61 -2.22 3.36
CA GLN A 64 -6.18 -2.22 3.02
C GLN A 64 -5.34 -1.25 3.87
N SER A 65 -5.83 -0.89 5.06
CA SER A 65 -5.09 -0.18 6.11
C SER A 65 -4.63 1.25 5.75
N HIS A 66 -5.40 1.98 4.93
CA HIS A 66 -5.08 3.39 4.61
C HIS A 66 -4.91 4.24 5.86
N LEU A 67 -5.81 4.10 6.86
CA LEU A 67 -5.76 4.90 8.07
C LEU A 67 -4.40 4.82 8.76
N SER A 68 -3.86 3.63 8.99
CA SER A 68 -2.57 3.46 9.66
C SER A 68 -1.39 3.93 8.80
N THR A 69 -1.38 3.56 7.51
CA THR A 69 -0.28 3.90 6.61
C THR A 69 -0.23 5.40 6.30
N TYR A 70 -1.37 6.02 6.01
CA TYR A 70 -1.43 7.43 5.62
C TYR A 70 -1.21 8.38 6.79
N THR A 71 -1.81 8.08 7.96
CA THR A 71 -1.56 8.91 9.14
C THR A 71 -0.11 8.83 9.60
N ARG A 72 0.55 7.68 9.41
CA ARG A 72 1.98 7.53 9.66
C ARG A 72 2.82 8.32 8.66
N LEU A 73 2.53 8.20 7.35
CA LEU A 73 3.24 8.96 6.31
C LEU A 73 3.21 10.47 6.59
N ILE A 74 2.01 11.00 6.90
CA ILE A 74 1.84 12.42 7.19
C ILE A 74 2.51 12.77 8.52
N GLY A 75 2.33 11.94 9.55
CA GLY A 75 2.95 12.13 10.85
C GLY A 75 4.48 12.21 10.78
N ASP A 76 5.09 11.28 10.07
CA ASP A 76 6.54 11.25 9.86
C ASP A 76 7.03 12.49 9.10
N ARG A 77 6.28 12.92 8.07
CA ARG A 77 6.66 14.07 7.24
C ARG A 77 6.49 15.40 7.95
N LEU A 78 5.41 15.55 8.71
CA LEU A 78 5.15 16.74 9.51
C LEU A 78 5.82 16.73 10.89
N GLY A 79 6.48 15.63 11.27
CA GLY A 79 7.10 15.46 12.58
C GLY A 79 6.11 15.50 13.75
N ILE A 80 4.89 14.99 13.54
CA ILE A 80 3.81 14.93 14.54
C ILE A 80 3.38 13.47 14.78
N PRO A 81 2.83 13.13 15.96
CA PRO A 81 2.30 11.79 16.19
C PRO A 81 1.17 11.45 15.21
N PRO A 82 1.10 10.21 14.66
CA PRO A 82 0.00 9.78 13.79
C PRO A 82 -1.40 9.99 14.41
N SER A 83 -1.50 9.93 15.73
CA SER A 83 -2.74 10.23 16.48
C SER A 83 -3.21 11.69 16.39
N LYS A 84 -2.37 12.59 15.86
CA LYS A 84 -2.70 13.99 15.56
C LYS A 84 -3.08 14.21 14.10
N VAL A 85 -3.17 13.14 13.31
CA VAL A 85 -3.62 13.18 11.92
C VAL A 85 -5.01 12.56 11.83
N ARG A 86 -5.94 13.25 11.21
CA ARG A 86 -7.26 12.74 10.81
C ARG A 86 -7.26 12.44 9.33
N LEU A 87 -7.86 11.32 8.97
CA LEU A 87 -8.04 10.92 7.58
C LEU A 87 -9.53 10.92 7.24
N ILE A 88 -9.90 11.63 6.19
CA ILE A 88 -11.24 11.61 5.58
C ILE A 88 -11.08 11.14 4.15
N GLU A 89 -11.68 10.01 3.83
CA GLU A 89 -11.64 9.41 2.50
C GLU A 89 -12.98 8.78 2.12
N GLY A 90 -13.28 8.76 0.83
CA GLY A 90 -14.53 8.19 0.32
C GLY A 90 -15.81 8.92 0.76
N ASP A 91 -15.70 10.12 1.33
CA ASP A 91 -16.83 10.96 1.70
C ASP A 91 -17.13 11.96 0.59
N SER A 92 -18.30 11.82 -0.04
CA SER A 92 -18.69 12.66 -1.18
C SER A 92 -19.02 14.11 -0.80
N LEU A 93 -19.13 14.43 0.49
CA LEU A 93 -19.42 15.78 0.98
C LEU A 93 -18.15 16.52 1.40
N GLU A 94 -17.16 15.81 1.95
CA GLU A 94 -15.96 16.42 2.54
C GLU A 94 -14.69 16.16 1.73
N ALA A 95 -14.60 15.01 1.04
CA ALA A 95 -13.42 14.66 0.27
C ALA A 95 -13.41 15.35 -1.12
N PRO A 96 -12.23 15.69 -1.66
CA PRO A 96 -12.13 16.16 -3.04
C PRO A 96 -12.53 15.05 -4.01
N PRO A 97 -12.93 15.41 -5.24
CA PRO A 97 -13.08 14.42 -6.30
C PRO A 97 -11.79 13.63 -6.48
N GLY A 98 -11.89 12.31 -6.64
CA GLY A 98 -10.73 11.45 -6.80
C GLY A 98 -11.08 10.14 -7.48
N THR A 99 -10.07 9.29 -7.62
CA THR A 99 -10.19 7.99 -8.26
C THR A 99 -10.25 6.90 -7.19
N PRO A 100 -11.08 5.86 -7.36
CA PRO A 100 -11.16 4.77 -6.39
C PRO A 100 -9.81 4.03 -6.21
N SER A 101 -9.71 3.27 -5.11
CA SER A 101 -8.59 2.36 -4.86
C SER A 101 -8.67 1.16 -5.79
N VAL A 102 -8.09 1.26 -6.97
CA VAL A 102 -8.04 0.24 -8.02
C VAL A 102 -6.64 0.22 -8.64
N ALA A 103 -6.31 -0.81 -9.41
CA ALA A 103 -5.06 -0.92 -10.16
C ALA A 103 -3.81 -0.64 -9.29
N SER A 104 -3.85 -1.03 -8.03
CA SER A 104 -2.74 -0.92 -7.04
C SER A 104 -2.15 0.49 -6.92
N ARG A 105 -2.95 1.57 -7.17
CA ARG A 105 -2.50 2.95 -7.32
C ARG A 105 -2.43 3.77 -6.03
N SER A 106 -3.13 3.34 -4.98
CA SER A 106 -3.43 4.20 -3.82
C SER A 106 -2.17 4.82 -3.20
N MET A 107 -1.13 4.04 -2.91
CA MET A 107 0.08 4.57 -2.28
C MET A 107 0.91 5.44 -3.23
N MET A 108 1.08 5.03 -4.49
CA MET A 108 1.87 5.81 -5.45
C MET A 108 1.22 7.15 -5.82
N MET A 109 -0.11 7.21 -5.86
CA MET A 109 -0.84 8.42 -6.26
C MET A 109 -1.23 9.28 -5.06
N ALA A 110 -2.13 8.77 -4.19
CA ALA A 110 -2.58 9.52 -3.02
C ALA A 110 -1.46 9.76 -2.01
N GLY A 111 -0.57 8.79 -1.80
CA GLY A 111 0.64 8.97 -0.99
C GLY A 111 1.52 10.11 -1.50
N SER A 112 1.72 10.20 -2.81
CA SER A 112 2.52 11.29 -3.42
C SER A 112 1.84 12.65 -3.29
N ALA A 113 0.53 12.73 -3.52
CA ALA A 113 -0.22 13.97 -3.33
C ALA A 113 -0.16 14.44 -1.85
N MET A 114 -0.31 13.53 -0.89
CA MET A 114 -0.15 13.83 0.54
C MET A 114 1.25 14.34 0.86
N ALA A 115 2.28 13.71 0.31
CA ALA A 115 3.66 14.15 0.50
C ALA A 115 3.89 15.57 -0.01
N MET A 116 3.37 15.90 -1.18
CA MET A 116 3.43 17.25 -1.75
C MET A 116 2.65 18.25 -0.89
N SER A 117 1.45 17.90 -0.42
CA SER A 117 0.68 18.77 0.49
C SER A 117 1.44 19.05 1.80
N CYS A 118 2.11 18.03 2.36
CA CYS A 118 2.96 18.24 3.54
C CYS A 118 4.14 19.18 3.24
N ASP A 119 4.81 19.00 2.10
CA ASP A 119 5.95 19.85 1.71
C ASP A 119 5.50 21.31 1.51
N THR A 120 4.37 21.51 0.83
CA THR A 120 3.78 22.85 0.65
C THR A 120 3.38 23.48 2.00
N ALA A 121 2.79 22.71 2.91
CA ALA A 121 2.46 23.19 4.26
C ALA A 121 3.73 23.59 5.05
N ILE A 122 4.80 22.81 4.93
CA ILE A 122 6.09 23.14 5.57
C ILE A 122 6.69 24.42 4.99
N GLU A 123 6.66 24.60 3.67
CA GLU A 123 7.18 25.83 3.05
C GLU A 123 6.36 27.07 3.45
N LYS A 124 5.02 26.99 3.46
CA LYS A 124 4.16 28.04 4.01
C LYS A 124 4.46 28.31 5.48
N GLY A 125 4.65 27.24 6.24
CA GLY A 125 4.99 27.29 7.66
C GLY A 125 6.29 28.03 7.95
N ARG A 126 7.30 27.94 7.08
CA ARG A 126 8.55 28.73 7.23
C ARG A 126 8.29 30.23 7.19
N ALA A 127 7.47 30.69 6.24
CA ALA A 127 7.12 32.11 6.13
C ALA A 127 6.28 32.58 7.33
N LEU A 128 5.29 31.78 7.75
CA LEU A 128 4.45 32.05 8.92
C LEU A 128 5.27 32.07 10.22
N ALA A 129 6.15 31.10 10.42
CA ALA A 129 7.03 31.05 11.58
C ALA A 129 8.02 32.21 11.59
N GLY A 130 8.55 32.62 10.43
CA GLY A 130 9.36 33.85 10.31
C GLY A 130 8.60 35.10 10.77
N HIS A 131 7.32 35.23 10.39
CA HIS A 131 6.46 36.34 10.85
C HIS A 131 6.19 36.23 12.36
N VAL A 132 5.79 35.06 12.87
CA VAL A 132 5.45 34.89 14.30
C VAL A 132 6.68 35.01 15.21
N LEU A 133 7.81 34.50 14.76
CA LEU A 133 9.06 34.54 15.51
C LEU A 133 9.91 35.77 15.20
N GLU A 134 9.43 36.76 14.42
CA GLU A 134 10.16 37.94 14.03
C GLU A 134 11.58 37.65 13.52
N ALA A 135 11.69 36.75 12.52
CA ALA A 135 12.93 36.33 11.92
C ALA A 135 12.85 36.32 10.38
N ALA A 136 13.99 36.42 9.71
CA ALA A 136 14.05 36.24 8.27
C ALA A 136 13.73 34.80 7.89
N ILE A 137 13.00 34.56 6.79
CA ILE A 137 12.56 33.23 6.35
C ILE A 137 13.76 32.30 6.10
N GLU A 138 14.88 32.85 5.64
CA GLU A 138 16.14 32.14 5.36
C GLU A 138 16.78 31.54 6.63
N ASP A 139 16.46 32.13 7.78
CA ASP A 139 16.93 31.67 9.09
C ASP A 139 16.01 30.63 9.72
N VAL A 140 14.82 30.37 9.14
CA VAL A 140 13.87 29.37 9.63
C VAL A 140 14.15 28.01 8.99
N GLU A 141 14.44 27.02 9.81
CA GLU A 141 14.51 25.62 9.40
C GLU A 141 13.35 24.82 9.99
N PHE A 142 12.92 23.76 9.29
CA PHE A 142 11.93 22.81 9.83
C PHE A 142 12.63 21.52 10.24
N VAL A 143 12.54 21.17 11.51
CA VAL A 143 13.20 19.98 12.08
C VAL A 143 12.28 19.32 13.10
N ALA A 144 12.02 18.02 12.92
CA ALA A 144 11.26 17.20 13.87
C ALA A 144 9.92 17.84 14.31
N GLY A 145 9.15 18.37 13.35
CA GLY A 145 7.82 18.93 13.60
C GLY A 145 7.81 20.37 14.12
N ALA A 146 8.95 21.04 14.18
CA ALA A 146 9.05 22.41 14.63
C ALA A 146 9.82 23.30 13.65
N PHE A 147 9.37 24.54 13.53
CA PHE A 147 10.11 25.61 12.87
C PHE A 147 11.04 26.25 13.88
N ARG A 148 12.32 26.27 13.59
CA ARG A 148 13.39 26.78 14.47
C ARG A 148 14.17 27.88 13.79
N ILE A 149 14.55 28.90 14.56
CA ILE A 149 15.50 29.92 14.09
C ILE A 149 16.93 29.39 14.28
N LYS A 150 17.67 29.28 13.17
CA LYS A 150 19.05 28.78 13.14
C LYS A 150 19.94 29.48 14.17
N GLY A 151 20.68 28.69 14.92
CA GLY A 151 21.62 29.21 15.91
C GLY A 151 20.99 29.74 17.22
N THR A 152 19.69 29.50 17.43
CA THR A 152 18.96 29.92 18.64
C THR A 152 18.16 28.76 19.21
N ASP A 153 17.55 28.95 20.38
CA ASP A 153 16.57 28.06 21.02
C ASP A 153 15.11 28.43 20.68
N ARG A 154 14.90 29.48 19.87
CA ARG A 154 13.56 29.92 19.46
C ARG A 154 12.97 28.98 18.43
N GLN A 155 11.83 28.39 18.75
CA GLN A 155 11.11 27.49 17.87
C GLN A 155 9.61 27.49 18.15
N ILE A 156 8.82 27.00 17.18
CA ILE A 156 7.38 26.77 17.33
C ILE A 156 7.01 25.47 16.61
N GLY A 157 6.20 24.61 17.24
CA GLY A 157 5.70 23.39 16.64
C GLY A 157 4.71 23.68 15.51
N ILE A 158 4.64 22.80 14.48
CA ILE A 158 3.76 23.04 13.32
C ILE A 158 2.28 23.14 13.72
N ILE A 159 1.80 22.30 14.64
CA ILE A 159 0.41 22.38 15.14
C ILE A 159 0.20 23.66 15.96
N GLU A 160 1.15 24.01 16.83
CA GLU A 160 1.09 25.23 17.62
C GLU A 160 1.08 26.49 16.72
N LEU A 161 1.90 26.50 15.66
CA LEU A 161 1.91 27.57 14.67
C LEU A 161 0.56 27.67 13.97
N ALA A 162 -0.03 26.54 13.54
CA ALA A 162 -1.34 26.50 12.90
C ALA A 162 -2.44 27.07 13.81
N ASP A 163 -2.47 26.66 15.09
CA ASP A 163 -3.43 27.16 16.08
C ASP A 163 -3.24 28.67 16.30
N GLN A 164 -2.00 29.13 16.41
CA GLN A 164 -1.71 30.54 16.64
C GLN A 164 -2.12 31.41 15.45
N VAL A 165 -1.74 31.02 14.22
CA VAL A 165 -2.04 31.83 13.02
C VAL A 165 -3.52 31.86 12.68
N SER A 166 -4.31 30.87 13.10
CA SER A 166 -5.77 30.85 12.92
C SER A 166 -6.47 32.04 13.61
N THR A 167 -5.83 32.62 14.61
CA THR A 167 -6.38 33.72 15.43
C THR A 167 -5.71 35.07 15.16
N LEU A 168 -4.64 35.11 14.36
CA LEU A 168 -3.88 36.34 14.07
C LEU A 168 -4.40 37.05 12.81
N ALA A 169 -4.31 38.37 12.82
CA ALA A 169 -4.45 39.16 11.60
C ALA A 169 -3.14 39.05 10.80
N LEU A 170 -3.12 38.19 9.81
CA LEU A 170 -1.97 37.97 8.96
C LEU A 170 -1.92 38.96 7.79
N PRO A 171 -0.73 39.30 7.28
CA PRO A 171 -0.58 39.95 5.98
C PRO A 171 -1.29 39.14 4.87
N GLU A 172 -1.72 39.82 3.80
CA GLU A 172 -2.48 39.20 2.71
C GLU A 172 -1.73 38.01 2.08
N GLU A 173 -0.42 38.13 1.94
CA GLU A 173 0.47 37.07 1.41
C GLU A 173 0.56 35.81 2.29
N LEU A 174 0.20 35.91 3.57
CA LEU A 174 0.21 34.80 4.54
C LEU A 174 -1.19 34.34 4.96
N ALA A 175 -2.25 34.95 4.41
CA ALA A 175 -3.64 34.75 4.83
C ALA A 175 -4.14 33.30 4.64
N GLY A 176 -3.47 32.48 3.80
CA GLY A 176 -3.83 31.08 3.56
C GLY A 176 -3.41 30.09 4.66
N GLY A 177 -2.71 30.57 5.71
CA GLY A 177 -2.23 29.68 6.78
C GLY A 177 -1.34 28.55 6.26
N LEU A 178 -1.38 27.40 6.95
CA LEU A 178 -0.61 26.20 6.56
C LEU A 178 -1.37 25.29 5.58
N ASP A 179 -2.65 25.53 5.36
CA ASP A 179 -3.49 24.68 4.51
C ASP A 179 -2.89 24.50 3.11
N ALA A 180 -2.90 23.27 2.61
CA ALA A 180 -2.30 22.92 1.33
C ALA A 180 -3.17 21.88 0.58
N THR A 181 -3.48 22.19 -0.68
CA THR A 181 -4.16 21.28 -1.59
C THR A 181 -3.24 21.05 -2.77
N GLU A 182 -2.81 19.82 -2.96
CA GLU A 182 -1.91 19.46 -4.05
C GLU A 182 -2.50 18.32 -4.86
N MET A 183 -2.30 18.39 -6.17
CA MET A 183 -2.61 17.33 -7.11
C MET A 183 -1.30 16.74 -7.62
N PHE A 184 -1.11 15.44 -7.40
CA PHE A 184 -0.04 14.70 -8.02
C PHE A 184 -0.52 14.10 -9.35
N GLU A 185 0.20 14.39 -10.41
CA GLU A 185 0.03 13.79 -11.72
C GLU A 185 1.32 13.05 -12.11
N SER A 186 1.21 11.76 -12.43
CA SER A 186 2.34 10.96 -12.89
C SER A 186 2.34 10.84 -14.41
N ALA A 187 3.49 11.02 -15.03
CA ALA A 187 3.65 10.79 -16.46
C ALA A 187 3.65 9.30 -16.84
N GLN A 188 3.86 8.40 -15.88
CA GLN A 188 4.04 6.97 -16.12
C GLN A 188 3.46 6.13 -14.98
N MET A 189 3.06 4.92 -15.32
CA MET A 189 2.70 3.86 -14.38
C MET A 189 3.92 3.35 -13.64
N THR A 190 3.72 2.58 -12.57
CA THR A 190 4.77 1.82 -11.90
C THR A 190 4.65 0.33 -12.24
N PHE A 191 5.74 -0.40 -12.05
CA PHE A 191 5.82 -1.80 -12.43
C PHE A 191 6.33 -2.62 -11.24
N PRO A 192 5.43 -3.00 -10.30
CA PRO A 192 5.76 -4.02 -9.33
C PRO A 192 6.06 -5.33 -10.06
N ASN A 193 6.97 -6.10 -9.49
CA ASN A 193 7.42 -7.35 -10.10
C ASN A 193 7.91 -8.29 -9.00
N GLY A 194 8.00 -9.57 -9.32
CA GLY A 194 8.40 -10.54 -8.32
C GLY A 194 8.62 -11.94 -8.88
N CYS A 195 8.93 -12.85 -7.98
CA CYS A 195 9.10 -14.27 -8.25
C CYS A 195 8.43 -15.07 -7.15
N HIS A 196 7.49 -15.92 -7.53
CA HIS A 196 6.75 -16.80 -6.65
C HIS A 196 7.08 -18.26 -6.93
N VAL A 197 7.17 -19.05 -5.87
CA VAL A 197 7.37 -20.51 -5.92
C VAL A 197 6.27 -21.18 -5.11
N CYS A 198 5.50 -22.03 -5.76
CA CYS A 198 4.45 -22.84 -5.15
C CYS A 198 4.86 -24.31 -5.16
N GLU A 199 4.64 -25.02 -4.07
CA GLU A 199 4.86 -26.46 -3.95
C GLU A 199 3.58 -27.13 -3.47
N VAL A 200 3.10 -28.13 -4.20
CA VAL A 200 1.84 -28.83 -3.92
C VAL A 200 2.05 -30.31 -3.69
N GLU A 201 1.18 -30.92 -2.89
CA GLU A 201 0.97 -32.36 -2.83
C GLU A 201 -0.40 -32.70 -3.40
N ILE A 202 -0.47 -33.81 -4.14
CA ILE A 202 -1.70 -34.28 -4.77
C ILE A 202 -1.95 -35.71 -4.32
N ASP A 203 -3.16 -35.97 -3.88
CA ASP A 203 -3.65 -37.30 -3.65
C ASP A 203 -4.09 -37.93 -4.98
N PRO A 204 -3.41 -38.94 -5.51
CA PRO A 204 -3.73 -39.53 -6.82
C PRO A 204 -5.05 -40.32 -6.84
N GLU A 205 -5.59 -40.71 -5.68
CA GLU A 205 -6.86 -41.45 -5.60
C GLU A 205 -8.07 -40.49 -5.65
N THR A 206 -7.95 -39.30 -5.05
CA THR A 206 -9.06 -38.36 -4.95
C THR A 206 -8.90 -37.16 -5.88
N GLY A 207 -7.66 -36.83 -6.31
CA GLY A 207 -7.32 -35.64 -7.04
C GLY A 207 -7.25 -34.39 -6.15
N ALA A 208 -7.33 -34.52 -4.82
CA ALA A 208 -7.21 -33.41 -3.90
C ALA A 208 -5.79 -32.81 -3.97
N VAL A 209 -5.72 -31.47 -4.02
CA VAL A 209 -4.48 -30.70 -4.10
C VAL A 209 -4.31 -29.90 -2.82
N ASP A 210 -3.20 -30.13 -2.12
CA ASP A 210 -2.80 -29.39 -0.93
C ASP A 210 -1.60 -28.50 -1.27
N VAL A 211 -1.64 -27.22 -0.93
CA VAL A 211 -0.47 -26.33 -1.03
C VAL A 211 0.46 -26.62 0.13
N ALA A 212 1.56 -27.30 -0.15
CA ALA A 212 2.50 -27.73 0.88
C ALA A 212 3.46 -26.62 1.33
N ARG A 213 3.89 -25.74 0.41
CA ARG A 213 4.77 -24.58 0.67
C ARG A 213 4.51 -23.49 -0.35
N TYR A 214 4.72 -22.25 0.10
CA TYR A 214 4.68 -21.11 -0.80
C TYR A 214 5.72 -20.07 -0.39
N ALA A 215 6.49 -19.58 -1.36
CA ALA A 215 7.47 -18.51 -1.15
C ALA A 215 7.33 -17.43 -2.24
N ALA A 216 7.36 -16.17 -1.82
CA ALA A 216 7.29 -15.01 -2.71
C ALA A 216 8.37 -13.99 -2.38
N VAL A 217 8.96 -13.38 -3.39
CA VAL A 217 9.84 -12.21 -3.24
C VAL A 217 9.42 -11.17 -4.25
N ASP A 218 8.96 -10.03 -3.74
CA ASP A 218 8.36 -8.96 -4.54
C ASP A 218 9.12 -7.65 -4.43
N ASP A 219 9.12 -6.90 -5.52
CA ASP A 219 9.54 -5.51 -5.60
C ASP A 219 8.31 -4.61 -5.73
N VAL A 220 7.94 -3.96 -4.64
CA VAL A 220 6.86 -2.96 -4.57
C VAL A 220 7.40 -1.54 -4.37
N GLY A 221 8.68 -1.31 -4.70
CA GLY A 221 9.37 -0.06 -4.45
C GLY A 221 9.66 0.17 -2.97
N ASN A 222 9.63 1.42 -2.52
CA ASN A 222 9.79 1.75 -1.12
C ASN A 222 8.59 1.26 -0.31
N VAL A 223 8.87 0.50 0.76
CA VAL A 223 7.88 -0.01 1.71
C VAL A 223 7.69 1.00 2.83
N PHE A 224 6.45 1.45 3.06
CA PHE A 224 6.10 2.42 4.12
C PHE A 224 5.54 1.75 5.37
N ASP A 225 4.91 0.58 5.20
CA ASP A 225 4.44 -0.26 6.29
C ASP A 225 4.59 -1.73 5.87
N GLU A 226 5.56 -2.40 6.47
CA GLU A 226 5.94 -3.76 6.11
C GLU A 226 4.80 -4.75 6.36
N MET A 227 4.12 -4.63 7.52
CA MET A 227 3.00 -5.50 7.87
C MET A 227 1.82 -5.34 6.88
N VAL A 228 1.56 -4.12 6.42
CA VAL A 228 0.49 -3.86 5.45
C VAL A 228 0.84 -4.43 4.08
N VAL A 229 2.09 -4.25 3.61
CA VAL A 229 2.54 -4.80 2.33
C VAL A 229 2.52 -6.32 2.35
N GLU A 230 3.03 -6.94 3.41
CA GLU A 230 2.98 -8.38 3.61
C GLU A 230 1.54 -8.90 3.59
N GLY A 231 0.64 -8.23 4.31
CA GLY A 231 -0.79 -8.55 4.31
C GLY A 231 -1.46 -8.43 2.94
N GLN A 232 -1.07 -7.45 2.12
CA GLN A 232 -1.55 -7.32 0.73
C GLN A 232 -1.05 -8.48 -0.15
N ILE A 233 0.22 -8.85 -0.03
CA ILE A 233 0.80 -9.97 -0.79
C ILE A 233 0.14 -11.28 -0.38
N HIS A 234 -0.02 -11.56 0.92
CA HIS A 234 -0.73 -12.74 1.42
C HIS A 234 -2.16 -12.82 0.89
N GLY A 235 -2.90 -11.71 0.93
CA GLY A 235 -4.26 -11.66 0.41
C GLY A 235 -4.34 -11.90 -1.10
N GLY A 236 -3.40 -11.34 -1.86
CA GLY A 236 -3.29 -11.58 -3.30
C GLY A 236 -2.93 -13.03 -3.63
N ILE A 237 -2.02 -13.64 -2.87
CA ILE A 237 -1.67 -15.07 -3.02
C ILE A 237 -2.90 -15.94 -2.74
N ALA A 238 -3.64 -15.68 -1.67
CA ALA A 238 -4.87 -16.41 -1.35
C ALA A 238 -5.91 -16.30 -2.47
N GLN A 239 -6.08 -15.11 -3.05
CA GLN A 239 -6.98 -14.90 -4.19
C GLN A 239 -6.53 -15.71 -5.41
N GLY A 240 -5.25 -15.68 -5.77
CA GLY A 240 -4.73 -16.41 -6.92
C GLY A 240 -4.80 -17.92 -6.75
N LEU A 241 -4.42 -18.44 -5.59
CA LEU A 241 -4.51 -19.87 -5.29
C LEU A 241 -5.95 -20.34 -5.16
N GLY A 242 -6.87 -19.53 -4.66
CA GLY A 242 -8.30 -19.85 -4.65
C GLY A 242 -8.82 -20.16 -6.05
N GLN A 243 -8.45 -19.36 -7.04
CA GLN A 243 -8.80 -19.62 -8.44
C GLN A 243 -8.14 -20.88 -8.99
N VAL A 244 -6.91 -21.21 -8.60
CA VAL A 244 -6.20 -22.43 -9.02
C VAL A 244 -6.84 -23.66 -8.42
N LEU A 245 -7.24 -23.61 -7.15
CA LEU A 245 -7.65 -24.77 -6.36
C LEU A 245 -9.13 -25.11 -6.49
N GLY A 246 -10.01 -24.11 -6.69
CA GLY A 246 -11.42 -24.47 -6.64
C GLY A 246 -12.45 -23.41 -6.97
N GLU A 247 -12.11 -22.13 -7.03
CA GLU A 247 -13.08 -21.08 -7.40
C GLU A 247 -13.52 -21.27 -8.85
N CYS A 248 -14.77 -21.68 -9.04
CA CYS A 248 -15.33 -21.96 -10.37
C CYS A 248 -16.78 -21.49 -10.44
N VAL A 249 -17.10 -20.73 -11.46
CA VAL A 249 -18.47 -20.34 -11.78
C VAL A 249 -19.04 -21.33 -12.78
N VAL A 250 -20.09 -22.04 -12.38
CA VAL A 250 -20.72 -23.11 -13.20
C VAL A 250 -22.15 -22.72 -13.54
N TYR A 251 -22.50 -22.82 -14.81
CA TYR A 251 -23.85 -22.68 -15.34
C TYR A 251 -24.35 -24.02 -15.89
N ASP A 252 -25.64 -24.30 -15.75
CA ASP A 252 -26.27 -25.42 -16.42
C ASP A 252 -26.53 -25.15 -17.92
N ALA A 253 -27.14 -26.11 -18.62
CA ALA A 253 -27.44 -26.02 -20.04
C ALA A 253 -28.47 -24.92 -20.39
N ASP A 254 -29.27 -24.51 -19.42
CA ASP A 254 -30.29 -23.47 -19.57
C ASP A 254 -29.77 -22.08 -19.15
N GLY A 255 -28.51 -21.97 -18.74
CA GLY A 255 -27.87 -20.73 -18.31
C GLY A 255 -28.15 -20.35 -16.84
N GLN A 256 -28.67 -21.27 -16.04
CA GLN A 256 -28.85 -21.07 -14.60
C GLN A 256 -27.50 -21.18 -13.87
N LEU A 257 -27.18 -20.18 -13.03
CA LEU A 257 -25.99 -20.23 -12.18
C LEU A 257 -26.16 -21.31 -11.10
N MET A 258 -25.29 -22.33 -11.14
CA MET A 258 -25.28 -23.44 -10.19
C MET A 258 -24.50 -23.14 -8.93
N THR A 259 -23.46 -22.31 -9.03
CA THR A 259 -22.58 -21.91 -7.92
C THR A 259 -22.96 -20.54 -7.35
N GLY A 260 -24.25 -20.31 -7.14
CA GLY A 260 -24.80 -18.99 -6.72
C GLY A 260 -24.77 -18.76 -5.21
N SER A 261 -24.24 -19.67 -4.42
CA SER A 261 -24.12 -19.55 -2.96
C SER A 261 -22.77 -20.07 -2.47
N PHE A 262 -22.35 -19.69 -1.24
CA PHE A 262 -21.13 -20.22 -0.63
C PHE A 262 -21.25 -21.70 -0.19
N MET A 263 -22.39 -22.35 -0.41
CA MET A 263 -22.51 -23.79 -0.28
C MET A 263 -21.97 -24.53 -1.51
N ASP A 264 -22.03 -23.88 -2.67
CA ASP A 264 -21.71 -24.45 -3.98
C ASP A 264 -20.43 -23.85 -4.58
N TYR A 265 -20.14 -22.57 -4.25
CA TYR A 265 -18.93 -21.87 -4.68
C TYR A 265 -17.84 -22.03 -3.63
N MET A 266 -16.72 -22.63 -4.00
CA MET A 266 -15.55 -22.76 -3.12
C MET A 266 -14.93 -21.38 -2.91
N MET A 267 -14.76 -20.99 -1.65
CA MET A 267 -13.95 -19.82 -1.24
C MET A 267 -12.71 -20.33 -0.49
N PRO A 268 -11.51 -19.81 -0.78
CA PRO A 268 -10.32 -20.19 -0.02
C PRO A 268 -10.49 -19.86 1.47
N ARG A 269 -10.04 -20.78 2.30
CA ARG A 269 -10.06 -20.68 3.76
C ARG A 269 -8.63 -20.63 4.29
N ALA A 270 -8.46 -20.18 5.52
CA ALA A 270 -7.13 -20.09 6.14
C ALA A 270 -6.42 -21.44 6.27
N ASP A 271 -7.17 -22.54 6.37
CA ASP A 271 -6.66 -23.91 6.45
C ASP A 271 -6.35 -24.56 5.09
N ASP A 272 -6.76 -23.94 3.99
CA ASP A 272 -6.40 -24.38 2.63
C ASP A 272 -4.98 -23.94 2.22
N LEU A 273 -4.36 -23.05 3.01
CA LEU A 273 -3.06 -22.45 2.70
C LEU A 273 -2.03 -22.71 3.81
N PRO A 274 -0.76 -22.96 3.45
CA PRO A 274 0.31 -23.03 4.44
C PRO A 274 0.65 -21.63 4.97
N MET A 275 1.56 -21.56 5.96
CA MET A 275 2.25 -20.29 6.24
C MET A 275 3.02 -19.87 4.99
N LEU A 276 2.83 -18.61 4.59
CA LEU A 276 3.45 -18.05 3.38
C LEU A 276 4.78 -17.40 3.76
N ASP A 277 5.86 -17.78 3.07
CA ASP A 277 7.17 -17.16 3.22
C ASP A 277 7.27 -15.97 2.25
N VAL A 278 7.20 -14.74 2.75
CA VAL A 278 7.25 -13.52 1.92
C VAL A 278 8.52 -12.73 2.23
N GLY A 279 9.18 -12.25 1.18
CA GLY A 279 10.31 -11.33 1.26
C GLY A 279 10.18 -10.18 0.27
N HIS A 280 10.96 -9.13 0.47
CA HIS A 280 10.97 -7.95 -0.39
C HIS A 280 12.35 -7.69 -0.97
N HIS A 281 12.38 -7.22 -2.22
CA HIS A 281 13.59 -6.71 -2.86
C HIS A 281 13.30 -5.34 -3.48
N SER A 282 13.31 -4.31 -2.64
CA SER A 282 12.87 -2.97 -3.00
C SER A 282 13.79 -2.28 -4.01
N VAL A 283 13.22 -1.91 -5.16
CA VAL A 283 13.83 -1.02 -6.16
C VAL A 283 12.90 0.18 -6.31
N PRO A 284 13.26 1.36 -5.77
CA PRO A 284 12.39 2.52 -5.78
C PRO A 284 11.96 2.94 -7.20
N ALA A 285 10.68 3.26 -7.37
CA ALA A 285 10.19 3.88 -8.59
C ALA A 285 10.77 5.30 -8.73
N THR A 286 11.05 5.71 -9.95
CA THR A 286 11.53 7.07 -10.28
C THR A 286 10.41 8.00 -10.76
N THR A 287 9.18 7.49 -10.86
CA THR A 287 8.01 8.18 -11.43
C THR A 287 7.16 8.90 -10.38
N ASN A 288 7.48 8.74 -9.09
CA ASN A 288 6.79 9.43 -8.00
C ASN A 288 7.77 9.75 -6.85
N PRO A 289 7.47 10.79 -6.04
CA PRO A 289 8.38 11.27 -4.99
C PRO A 289 8.57 10.28 -3.82
N LEU A 290 7.70 9.30 -3.70
CA LEU A 290 7.78 8.28 -2.65
C LEU A 290 8.65 7.08 -3.06
N GLY A 291 8.90 6.90 -4.36
CA GLY A 291 9.55 5.69 -4.86
C GLY A 291 8.70 4.43 -4.66
N ALA A 292 7.40 4.58 -4.38
CA ALA A 292 6.47 3.47 -4.19
C ALA A 292 6.06 2.87 -5.53
N LYS A 293 5.80 1.56 -5.55
CA LYS A 293 5.08 0.84 -6.60
C LYS A 293 3.77 0.30 -6.04
N GLY A 294 2.91 -0.21 -6.90
CA GLY A 294 1.70 -0.89 -6.46
C GLY A 294 2.00 -2.20 -5.73
N ALA A 295 1.21 -2.57 -4.74
CA ALA A 295 1.35 -3.82 -4.00
C ALA A 295 0.05 -4.65 -3.97
N GLY A 296 -1.09 -4.01 -4.28
CA GLY A 296 -2.41 -4.62 -4.10
C GLY A 296 -2.66 -5.87 -4.93
N GLU A 297 -2.05 -5.97 -6.10
CA GLU A 297 -2.26 -7.08 -7.05
C GLU A 297 -1.00 -7.93 -7.28
N SER A 298 0.14 -7.60 -6.63
CA SER A 298 1.39 -8.34 -6.77
C SER A 298 1.24 -9.81 -6.39
N GLY A 299 0.58 -10.10 -5.28
CA GLY A 299 0.37 -11.47 -4.80
C GLY A 299 -0.39 -12.34 -5.80
N VAL A 300 -1.47 -11.83 -6.40
CA VAL A 300 -2.29 -12.59 -7.34
C VAL A 300 -1.57 -12.81 -8.68
N ALA A 301 -0.79 -11.83 -9.13
CA ALA A 301 -0.05 -11.91 -10.39
C ALA A 301 0.96 -13.07 -10.41
N GLY A 302 1.63 -13.34 -9.30
CA GLY A 302 2.56 -14.46 -9.15
C GLY A 302 1.88 -15.78 -8.80
N ALA A 303 0.78 -15.75 -8.04
CA ALA A 303 0.15 -16.94 -7.50
C ALA A 303 -0.54 -17.81 -8.55
N LEU A 304 -1.27 -17.21 -9.47
CA LEU A 304 -1.96 -17.94 -10.54
C LEU A 304 -0.98 -18.83 -11.34
N PRO A 305 0.08 -18.28 -11.97
CA PRO A 305 0.95 -19.10 -12.81
C PRO A 305 1.84 -20.05 -11.99
N SER A 306 2.31 -19.68 -10.79
CA SER A 306 3.12 -20.58 -9.97
C SER A 306 2.32 -21.76 -9.44
N GLY A 307 1.06 -21.53 -9.01
CA GLY A 307 0.15 -22.58 -8.57
C GLY A 307 -0.20 -23.54 -9.72
N MET A 308 -0.58 -23.02 -10.88
CA MET A 308 -0.86 -23.84 -12.07
C MET A 308 0.35 -24.68 -12.50
N ALA A 309 1.55 -24.07 -12.50
CA ALA A 309 2.77 -24.79 -12.87
C ALA A 309 3.17 -25.88 -11.85
N ALA A 310 2.77 -25.73 -10.59
CA ALA A 310 3.02 -26.75 -9.56
C ALA A 310 2.15 -28.00 -9.73
N VAL A 311 0.92 -27.85 -10.27
CA VAL A 311 -0.03 -28.95 -10.50
C VAL A 311 0.24 -29.67 -11.83
N ALA A 312 0.77 -28.97 -12.85
CA ALA A 312 1.03 -29.51 -14.19
C ALA A 312 2.23 -30.46 -14.22
#